data_faf55d6444ed35adf01c59a8e524ded6
#
_entry.id   faf55d6444ed35adf01c59a8e524ded6
#
_cell.length_a   1.000
_cell.length_b   1.000
_cell.length_c   1.000
_cell.angle_alpha   90.00
_cell.angle_beta   90.00
_cell.angle_gamma   90.00
#
_symmetry.space_group_name_H-M   'P 1'
#
loop_
_entity.id
_entity.type
_entity.pdbx_description
1 polymer ?
#
loop_
_entity_poly.entity_id
_entity_poly.type
_entity_poly.pdbx_seq_one_letter_code
_entity_poly.pdbx_strand_id
1 'polypeptide(L)'
;MEFEWDEAKNQLNIAKHGVSFDKAQKVFDGDTLTRVDERYHYDEIREVSIGVVEGVLYLTVVHTDTKTGNIRLISARRANKRERERYEKTLR
;
A
#
# COMPACT_ATOMS: atom_id res chain seq x y z
N MET A 1 6.46 -4.30 -14.08
CA MET A 1 5.65 -3.37 -13.26
C MET A 1 6.59 -2.45 -12.52
N GLU A 2 6.37 -1.17 -12.65
CA GLU A 2 7.21 -0.19 -11.97
C GLU A 2 6.38 0.62 -10.99
N PHE A 3 7.05 1.07 -9.92
CA PHE A 3 6.44 1.88 -8.90
C PHE A 3 6.94 3.31 -9.01
N GLU A 4 6.08 4.25 -8.67
CA GLU A 4 6.45 5.66 -8.63
C GLU A 4 5.79 6.32 -7.44
N TRP A 5 6.32 7.46 -7.04
CA TRP A 5 5.74 8.26 -5.96
C TRP A 5 6.33 9.66 -5.97
N ASP A 6 5.64 10.54 -5.26
CA ASP A 6 6.11 11.90 -5.01
C ASP A 6 7.05 11.84 -3.79
N GLU A 7 8.28 12.27 -3.95
CA GLU A 7 9.27 12.17 -2.88
C GLU A 7 8.91 13.02 -1.65
N ALA A 8 8.25 14.16 -1.84
CA ALA A 8 7.78 14.96 -0.71
C ALA A 8 6.74 14.18 0.11
N LYS A 9 5.84 13.46 -0.57
CA LYS A 9 4.87 12.61 0.11
C LYS A 9 5.53 11.44 0.82
N ASN A 10 6.58 10.88 0.21
CA ASN A 10 7.35 9.81 0.85
C ASN A 10 7.95 10.30 2.17
N GLN A 11 8.55 11.48 2.18
CA GLN A 11 9.14 12.02 3.41
C GLN A 11 8.07 12.28 4.48
N LEU A 12 6.92 12.82 4.09
CA LEU A 12 5.82 13.02 5.03
C LEU A 12 5.30 11.68 5.57
N ASN A 13 5.25 10.66 4.72
CA ASN A 13 4.79 9.34 5.14
C ASN A 13 5.76 8.71 6.14
N ILE A 14 7.06 8.85 5.91
CA ILE A 14 8.07 8.36 6.84
C ILE A 14 7.91 9.08 8.19
N ALA A 15 7.76 10.41 8.16
CA ALA A 15 7.61 11.19 9.38
C ALA A 15 6.36 10.80 10.16
N LYS A 16 5.25 10.53 9.47
CA LYS A 16 3.97 10.23 10.09
C LYS A 16 3.84 8.77 10.53
N HIS A 17 4.30 7.84 9.70
CA HIS A 17 4.05 6.41 9.90
C HIS A 17 5.31 5.56 10.07
N GLY A 18 6.49 6.13 9.86
CA GLY A 18 7.74 5.40 9.96
C GLY A 18 7.97 4.40 8.84
N VAL A 19 7.26 4.53 7.73
CA VAL A 19 7.32 3.60 6.60
C VAL A 19 7.68 4.37 5.34
N SER A 20 8.75 3.95 4.65
CA SER A 20 9.10 4.53 3.37
C SER A 20 8.32 3.85 2.25
N PHE A 21 8.13 4.55 1.14
CA PHE A 21 7.49 3.94 -0.02
C PHE A 21 8.40 2.89 -0.66
N ASP A 22 9.70 3.04 -0.54
CA ASP A 22 10.65 2.02 -0.99
C ASP A 22 10.41 0.69 -0.27
N LYS A 23 10.18 0.75 1.05
CA LYS A 23 9.84 -0.44 1.83
C LYS A 23 8.44 -0.94 1.46
N ALA A 24 7.48 -0.03 1.33
CA ALA A 24 6.08 -0.39 1.08
C ALA A 24 5.87 -1.10 -0.24
N GLN A 25 6.62 -0.76 -1.30
CA GLN A 25 6.46 -1.41 -2.60
C GLN A 25 6.71 -2.91 -2.52
N LYS A 26 7.46 -3.36 -1.52
CA LYS A 26 7.80 -4.78 -1.37
C LYS A 26 6.60 -5.66 -1.03
N VAL A 27 5.48 -5.08 -0.58
CA VAL A 27 4.27 -5.90 -0.35
C VAL A 27 3.79 -6.53 -1.65
N PHE A 28 4.07 -5.90 -2.79
CA PHE A 28 3.64 -6.40 -4.10
C PHE A 28 4.53 -7.53 -4.64
N ASP A 29 5.60 -7.89 -3.94
CA ASP A 29 6.40 -9.06 -4.29
C ASP A 29 5.68 -10.36 -3.92
N GLY A 30 4.71 -10.28 -3.02
CA GLY A 30 3.93 -11.42 -2.59
C GLY A 30 2.44 -11.17 -2.81
N ASP A 31 1.62 -12.01 -2.23
CA ASP A 31 0.17 -11.87 -2.34
C ASP A 31 -0.32 -10.66 -1.55
N THR A 32 -1.29 -9.95 -2.11
CA THR A 32 -1.92 -8.81 -1.45
C THR A 32 -3.42 -9.02 -1.40
N LEU A 33 -4.03 -8.51 -0.33
CA LEU A 33 -5.48 -8.42 -0.23
C LEU A 33 -5.85 -6.99 -0.62
N THR A 34 -6.46 -6.82 -1.79
CA THR A 34 -6.69 -5.52 -2.40
C THR A 34 -8.18 -5.21 -2.53
N ARG A 35 -8.57 -3.98 -2.23
CA ARG A 35 -9.92 -3.49 -2.43
C ARG A 35 -9.88 -2.06 -2.97
N VAL A 36 -10.98 -1.64 -3.59
CA VAL A 36 -11.12 -0.25 -4.04
C VAL A 36 -11.41 0.63 -2.82
N ASP A 37 -10.78 1.80 -2.78
CA ASP A 37 -11.03 2.79 -1.73
C ASP A 37 -12.21 3.67 -2.16
N GLU A 38 -13.38 3.39 -1.59
CA GLU A 38 -14.62 4.09 -1.94
C GLU A 38 -14.94 5.26 -1.02
N ARG A 39 -14.08 5.55 -0.03
CA ARG A 39 -14.34 6.60 0.97
C ARG A 39 -14.34 8.01 0.38
N TYR A 40 -13.67 8.18 -0.74
CA TYR A 40 -13.48 9.50 -1.37
C TYR A 40 -13.83 9.45 -2.83
N HIS A 41 -14.20 10.61 -3.37
CA HIS A 41 -14.43 10.79 -4.81
C HIS A 41 -13.19 11.46 -5.40
N TYR A 42 -12.45 10.70 -6.17
CA TYR A 42 -11.26 11.18 -6.85
C TYR A 42 -11.45 11.10 -8.35
N ASP A 43 -10.65 11.86 -9.09
CA ASP A 43 -10.59 11.72 -10.54
C ASP A 43 -9.93 10.41 -10.95
N GLU A 44 -9.30 9.72 -10.02
CA GLU A 44 -8.64 8.44 -10.24
C GLU A 44 -9.18 7.41 -9.24
N ILE A 45 -9.11 6.15 -9.63
CA ILE A 45 -9.48 5.06 -8.73
C ILE A 45 -8.29 4.72 -7.84
N ARG A 46 -8.51 4.74 -6.54
CA ARG A 46 -7.52 4.34 -5.55
C ARG A 46 -7.84 2.98 -4.99
N GLU A 47 -6.79 2.20 -4.75
CA GLU A 47 -6.91 0.87 -4.17
C GLU A 47 -6.13 0.82 -2.87
N VAL A 48 -6.58 -0.06 -1.97
CA VAL A 48 -5.93 -0.31 -0.70
C VAL A 48 -5.49 -1.77 -0.68
N SER A 49 -4.20 -2.00 -0.52
CA SER A 49 -3.64 -3.35 -0.48
C SER A 49 -3.02 -3.62 0.89
N ILE A 50 -3.32 -4.78 1.44
CA ILE A 50 -2.66 -5.28 2.64
C ILE A 50 -1.70 -6.37 2.20
N GLY A 51 -0.46 -6.29 2.64
CA GLY A 51 0.54 -7.28 2.32
C GLY A 51 1.58 -7.39 3.43
N VAL A 52 2.52 -8.30 3.25
CA VAL A 52 3.56 -8.53 4.24
C VAL A 52 4.94 -8.41 3.60
N VAL A 53 5.86 -7.73 4.28
CA VAL A 53 7.24 -7.56 3.84
C VAL A 53 8.11 -8.49 4.67
N GLU A 54 8.89 -9.31 3.98
CA GLU A 54 9.84 -10.24 4.60
C GLU A 54 9.20 -11.17 5.64
N GLY A 55 7.92 -11.48 5.44
CA GLY A 55 7.18 -12.40 6.30
C GLY A 55 6.76 -11.88 7.66
N VAL A 56 7.12 -10.65 8.00
CA VAL A 56 6.89 -10.13 9.36
C VAL A 56 6.22 -8.76 9.41
N LEU A 57 6.46 -7.89 8.44
CA LEU A 57 5.95 -6.52 8.49
C LEU A 57 4.68 -6.39 7.64
N TYR A 58 3.54 -6.32 8.30
CA TYR A 58 2.25 -6.14 7.62
C TYR A 58 1.99 -4.66 7.39
N LEU A 59 1.75 -4.30 6.14
CA LEU A 59 1.51 -2.92 5.72
C LEU A 59 0.19 -2.80 4.99
N THR A 60 -0.44 -1.63 5.15
CA THR A 60 -1.60 -1.23 4.37
C THR A 60 -1.15 -0.08 3.48
N VAL A 61 -1.26 -0.28 2.17
CA VAL A 61 -0.72 0.63 1.16
C VAL A 61 -1.86 1.14 0.29
N VAL A 62 -1.96 2.46 0.15
CA VAL A 62 -2.90 3.09 -0.78
C VAL A 62 -2.14 3.42 -2.05
N HIS A 63 -2.70 3.05 -3.18
CA HIS A 63 -2.03 3.20 -4.47
C HIS A 63 -3.04 3.38 -5.59
N THR A 64 -2.56 3.77 -6.75
CA THR A 64 -3.39 3.89 -7.95
C THR A 64 -2.59 3.44 -9.17
N ASP A 65 -3.30 2.95 -10.18
CA ASP A 65 -2.67 2.63 -11.46
C ASP A 65 -2.55 3.91 -12.29
N THR A 66 -1.40 4.11 -12.90
CA THR A 66 -1.19 5.26 -13.76
C THR A 66 -1.50 4.89 -15.21
N LYS A 67 -1.64 5.90 -16.07
CA LYS A 67 -1.92 5.71 -17.49
C LYS A 67 -0.79 4.98 -18.21
N THR A 68 0.43 5.02 -17.65
CA THR A 68 1.60 4.37 -18.24
C THR A 68 1.79 2.94 -17.75
N GLY A 69 0.88 2.44 -16.91
CA GLY A 69 0.95 1.07 -16.40
C GLY A 69 1.77 0.92 -15.13
N ASN A 70 2.28 2.02 -14.57
CA ASN A 70 2.98 1.98 -13.29
C ASN A 70 1.99 2.01 -12.13
N ILE A 71 2.46 1.65 -10.96
CA ILE A 71 1.70 1.80 -9.72
C ILE A 71 2.25 3.00 -8.98
N ARG A 72 1.39 3.98 -8.67
CA ARG A 72 1.77 5.13 -7.87
C ARG A 72 1.38 4.90 -6.43
N LEU A 73 2.35 4.97 -5.51
CA LEU A 73 2.11 4.84 -4.09
C LEU A 73 1.66 6.20 -3.53
N ILE A 74 0.62 6.18 -2.71
CA ILE A 74 0.00 7.38 -2.16
C ILE A 74 0.23 7.48 -0.66
N SER A 75 0.08 6.37 0.06
CA SER A 75 0.36 6.31 1.48
C SER A 75 0.65 4.87 1.89
N ALA A 76 1.35 4.72 3.01
CA ALA A 76 1.65 3.40 3.56
C ALA A 76 1.75 3.51 5.08
N ARG A 77 1.19 2.53 5.77
CA ARG A 77 1.24 2.48 7.23
C ARG A 77 1.23 1.01 7.68
N ARG A 78 1.56 0.79 8.92
CA ARG A 78 1.44 -0.55 9.48
C ARG A 78 -0.03 -0.96 9.49
N ALA A 79 -0.29 -2.20 9.14
CA ALA A 79 -1.64 -2.75 9.21
C ALA A 79 -2.05 -2.86 10.68
N ASN A 80 -3.31 -2.53 10.97
CA ASN A 80 -3.85 -2.74 12.31
C ASN A 80 -4.21 -4.22 12.50
N LYS A 81 -4.61 -4.57 13.71
CA LYS A 81 -4.90 -5.96 14.06
C LYS A 81 -5.99 -6.56 13.17
N ARG A 82 -7.07 -5.81 12.93
CA ARG A 82 -8.19 -6.26 12.10
C ARG A 82 -7.74 -6.53 10.66
N GLU A 83 -6.90 -5.65 10.11
CA GLU A 83 -6.36 -5.81 8.77
C GLU A 83 -5.46 -7.04 8.66
N ARG A 84 -4.59 -7.24 9.65
CA ARG A 84 -3.73 -8.42 9.69
C ARG A 84 -4.55 -9.70 9.76
N GLU A 85 -5.56 -9.72 10.61
CA GLU A 85 -6.42 -10.90 10.75
C GLU A 85 -7.16 -11.21 9.44
N ARG A 86 -7.65 -10.17 8.77
CA ARG A 86 -8.32 -10.33 7.48
C ARG A 86 -7.38 -10.91 6.43
N TYR A 87 -6.16 -10.38 6.36
CA TYR A 87 -5.15 -10.88 5.45
C TYR A 87 -4.83 -12.36 5.73
N GLU A 88 -4.56 -12.70 6.98
CA GLU A 88 -4.22 -14.07 7.38
C GLU A 88 -5.36 -15.03 7.05
N LYS A 89 -6.59 -14.63 7.34
CA LYS A 89 -7.77 -15.46 7.13
C LYS A 89 -8.03 -15.71 5.65
N THR A 90 -7.72 -14.73 4.81
CA THR A 90 -8.04 -14.79 3.37
C THR A 90 -6.92 -15.44 2.56
N LEU A 91 -5.67 -15.14 2.88
CA LEU A 91 -4.53 -15.51 2.05
C LEU A 91 -3.55 -16.52 2.67
N ARG A 92 -3.79 -16.91 3.91
CA ARG A 92 -2.85 -17.81 4.57
C ARG A 92 -3.53 -18.97 5.30
#